data_fc6fa6c141b5e279770abac0cd543059
#
_entry.id   fc6fa6c141b5e279770abac0cd543059
#
_cell.length_a   1.000
_cell.length_b   1.000
_cell.length_c   1.000
_cell.angle_alpha   90.00
_cell.angle_beta   90.00
_cell.angle_gamma   90.00
#
_symmetry.space_group_name_H-M   'P 1'
#
loop_
_entity.id
_entity.type
_entity.pdbx_description
1 polymer ?
#
loop_
_entity_poly.entity_id
_entity_poly.type
_entity_poly.pdbx_seq_one_letter_code
_entity_poly.pdbx_strand_id
1 'polypeptide(L)'
;MTFMEKQYSTEEINLYNPAYVGVVLYQSIREYEAMNPSGFHCGLTYIVAPMSISPRYSKILPATVATPVSGWVAEHEGELIGFANVVSAYADSVNSAIAFLLEHEAVLIDDEGRYFLSDIVLPQKPSYVFKNKNFKDSFLAAGLLGRWFSGASNVESVYAQLGIRP
;
A
#
# COMPACT_ATOMS: atom_id res chain seq x y z
N MET A 1 -24.78 33.14 4.49
CA MET A 1 -23.77 32.33 3.80
C MET A 1 -23.83 30.91 4.34
N THR A 2 -24.35 29.99 3.55
CA THR A 2 -24.33 28.56 3.91
C THR A 2 -22.96 28.03 3.51
N PHE A 3 -22.13 27.69 4.50
CA PHE A 3 -20.94 26.91 4.23
C PHE A 3 -21.39 25.53 3.77
N MET A 4 -21.18 25.17 2.51
CA MET A 4 -21.29 23.80 2.07
C MET A 4 -20.19 23.04 2.81
N GLU A 5 -20.54 22.26 3.83
CA GLU A 5 -19.63 21.27 4.39
C GLU A 5 -19.28 20.31 3.27
N LYS A 6 -18.01 20.31 2.89
CA LYS A 6 -17.50 19.34 1.91
C LYS A 6 -17.61 17.96 2.54
N GLN A 7 -18.54 17.14 2.08
CA GLN A 7 -18.63 15.76 2.50
C GLN A 7 -17.48 14.98 1.86
N TYR A 8 -16.56 14.50 2.69
CA TYR A 8 -15.50 13.61 2.25
C TYR A 8 -16.00 12.16 2.22
N SER A 9 -15.57 11.39 1.23
CA SER A 9 -15.78 9.94 1.24
C SER A 9 -15.00 9.28 2.38
N THR A 10 -15.39 8.04 2.75
CA THR A 10 -14.64 7.27 3.75
C THR A 10 -13.17 7.08 3.34
N GLU A 11 -12.92 6.87 2.05
CA GLU A 11 -11.57 6.77 1.51
C GLU A 11 -10.77 8.06 1.73
N GLU A 12 -11.35 9.22 1.39
CA GLU A 12 -10.69 10.51 1.60
C GLU A 12 -10.38 10.77 3.08
N ILE A 13 -11.32 10.47 3.98
CA ILE A 13 -11.10 10.61 5.42
C ILE A 13 -9.94 9.73 5.89
N ASN A 14 -9.87 8.49 5.43
CA ASN A 14 -8.82 7.55 5.80
C ASN A 14 -7.44 8.00 5.30
N LEU A 15 -7.37 8.65 4.12
CA LEU A 15 -6.12 9.19 3.58
C LEU A 15 -5.54 10.33 4.42
N TYR A 16 -6.37 11.06 5.16
CA TYR A 16 -5.91 12.10 6.09
C TYR A 16 -5.46 11.56 7.45
N ASN A 17 -5.54 10.24 7.66
CA ASN A 17 -5.11 9.59 8.89
C ASN A 17 -3.80 8.82 8.68
N PRO A 18 -2.62 9.40 9.08
CA PRO A 18 -1.33 8.75 8.91
C PRO A 18 -1.23 7.39 9.63
N ALA A 19 -1.93 7.23 10.75
CA ALA A 19 -1.95 5.95 11.47
C ALA A 19 -2.68 4.87 10.69
N TYR A 20 -3.79 5.19 10.04
CA TYR A 20 -4.53 4.26 9.18
C TYR A 20 -3.66 3.81 7.99
N VAL A 21 -3.17 4.76 7.21
CA VAL A 21 -2.33 4.47 6.05
C VAL A 21 -1.03 3.79 6.49
N GLY A 22 -0.45 4.23 7.62
CA GLY A 22 0.77 3.66 8.19
C GLY A 22 0.61 2.17 8.55
N VAL A 23 -0.49 1.78 9.20
CA VAL A 23 -0.74 0.37 9.55
C VAL A 23 -0.93 -0.48 8.29
N VAL A 24 -1.61 0.05 7.28
CA VAL A 24 -1.78 -0.62 5.97
C VAL A 24 -0.41 -0.85 5.32
N LEU A 25 0.44 0.17 5.24
CA LEU A 25 1.78 0.05 4.69
C LEU A 25 2.69 -0.87 5.52
N TYR A 26 2.59 -0.79 6.84
CA TYR A 26 3.32 -1.70 7.74
C TYR A 26 3.00 -3.16 7.44
N GLN A 27 1.74 -3.50 7.24
CA GLN A 27 1.34 -4.86 6.89
C GLN A 27 1.96 -5.33 5.58
N SER A 28 2.00 -4.47 4.57
CA SER A 28 2.66 -4.78 3.30
C SER A 28 4.16 -5.04 3.48
N ILE A 29 4.85 -4.20 4.24
CA ILE A 29 6.27 -4.35 4.53
C ILE A 29 6.51 -5.66 5.29
N ARG A 30 5.70 -5.97 6.29
CA ARG A 30 5.80 -7.19 7.09
C ARG A 30 5.68 -8.46 6.23
N GLU A 31 4.68 -8.52 5.39
CA GLU A 31 4.43 -9.68 4.54
C GLU A 31 5.49 -9.81 3.42
N TYR A 32 5.99 -8.70 2.91
CA TYR A 32 7.11 -8.70 1.97
C TYR A 32 8.38 -9.26 2.63
N GLU A 33 8.75 -8.74 3.80
CA GLU A 33 9.97 -9.13 4.51
C GLU A 33 9.97 -10.61 4.91
N ALA A 34 8.80 -11.16 5.25
CA ALA A 34 8.65 -12.57 5.56
C ALA A 34 9.02 -13.49 4.39
N MET A 35 8.88 -13.03 3.16
CA MET A 35 9.20 -13.77 1.94
C MET A 35 10.50 -13.36 1.28
N ASN A 36 10.94 -12.12 1.49
CA ASN A 36 12.14 -11.57 0.89
C ASN A 36 12.86 -10.62 1.87
N PRO A 37 13.94 -11.07 2.52
CA PRO A 37 14.61 -10.30 3.56
C PRO A 37 15.49 -9.15 3.02
N SER A 38 15.56 -8.94 1.73
CA SER A 38 16.41 -7.89 1.13
C SER A 38 15.92 -6.47 1.37
N GLY A 39 14.75 -6.30 1.95
CA GLY A 39 14.14 -5.00 2.26
C GLY A 39 13.11 -4.54 1.24
N PHE A 40 12.11 -3.81 1.74
CA PHE A 40 10.99 -3.30 0.97
C PHE A 40 11.37 -1.96 0.33
N HIS A 41 11.48 -1.90 -0.99
CA HIS A 41 11.84 -0.67 -1.68
C HIS A 41 10.81 0.45 -1.43
N CYS A 42 11.29 1.64 -1.10
CA CYS A 42 10.42 2.78 -0.75
C CYS A 42 9.40 3.12 -1.85
N GLY A 43 9.75 2.92 -3.11
CA GLY A 43 8.86 3.15 -4.24
C GLY A 43 7.59 2.27 -4.24
N LEU A 44 7.65 1.09 -3.64
CA LEU A 44 6.49 0.21 -3.56
C LEU A 44 5.37 0.76 -2.67
N THR A 45 5.68 1.61 -1.69
CA THR A 45 4.66 2.20 -0.82
C THR A 45 3.65 3.03 -1.59
N TYR A 46 4.09 3.72 -2.63
CA TYR A 46 3.23 4.57 -3.47
C TYR A 46 2.26 3.78 -4.36
N ILE A 47 2.56 2.52 -4.61
CA ILE A 47 1.69 1.61 -5.35
C ILE A 47 0.76 0.87 -4.39
N VAL A 48 1.29 0.39 -3.28
CA VAL A 48 0.54 -0.39 -2.29
C VAL A 48 -0.61 0.43 -1.72
N ALA A 49 -0.40 1.69 -1.39
CA ALA A 49 -1.44 2.52 -0.78
C ALA A 49 -2.70 2.62 -1.65
N PRO A 50 -2.65 3.08 -2.91
CA PRO A 50 -3.85 3.14 -3.73
C PRO A 50 -4.45 1.76 -4.05
N MET A 51 -3.61 0.74 -4.28
CA MET A 51 -4.10 -0.60 -4.63
C MET A 51 -4.78 -1.31 -3.45
N SER A 52 -4.43 -0.98 -2.21
CA SER A 52 -5.02 -1.59 -1.02
C SER A 52 -6.19 -0.78 -0.44
N ILE A 53 -6.13 0.54 -0.50
CA ILE A 53 -7.10 1.43 0.14
C ILE A 53 -8.28 1.75 -0.79
N SER A 54 -8.01 1.96 -2.08
CA SER A 54 -9.08 2.23 -3.06
C SER A 54 -9.80 0.95 -3.45
N PRO A 55 -11.13 0.85 -3.20
CA PRO A 55 -11.92 -0.31 -3.61
C PRO A 55 -11.87 -0.58 -5.12
N ARG A 56 -11.62 0.45 -5.92
CA ARG A 56 -11.47 0.31 -7.38
C ARG A 56 -10.38 -0.70 -7.74
N TYR A 57 -9.30 -0.75 -6.98
CA TYR A 57 -8.18 -1.65 -7.22
C TYR A 57 -8.16 -2.85 -6.29
N SER A 58 -8.49 -2.66 -5.02
CA SER A 58 -8.43 -3.75 -4.04
C SER A 58 -9.38 -4.90 -4.36
N LYS A 59 -10.53 -4.61 -4.97
CA LYS A 59 -11.53 -5.62 -5.35
C LYS A 59 -11.13 -6.48 -6.53
N ILE A 60 -10.18 -6.05 -7.35
CA ILE A 60 -9.73 -6.78 -8.54
C ILE A 60 -8.36 -7.41 -8.39
N LEU A 61 -7.76 -7.34 -7.20
CA LEU A 61 -6.49 -7.99 -6.91
C LEU A 61 -6.58 -9.50 -7.14
N PRO A 62 -5.46 -10.17 -7.51
CA PRO A 62 -5.48 -11.61 -7.71
C PRO A 62 -5.80 -12.34 -6.40
N ALA A 63 -6.44 -13.50 -6.50
CA ALA A 63 -6.77 -14.31 -5.34
C ALA A 63 -5.52 -14.87 -4.64
N THR A 64 -4.44 -15.09 -5.40
CA THR A 64 -3.17 -15.63 -4.91
C THR A 64 -1.98 -14.93 -5.57
N VAL A 65 -0.82 -15.02 -4.94
CA VAL A 65 0.44 -14.47 -5.47
C VAL A 65 1.03 -15.26 -6.65
N ALA A 66 0.41 -16.36 -7.02
CA ALA A 66 0.84 -17.17 -8.17
C ALA A 66 0.60 -16.48 -9.52
N THR A 67 -0.33 -15.53 -9.57
CA THR A 67 -0.60 -14.73 -10.78
C THR A 67 0.55 -13.75 -11.02
N PRO A 68 1.23 -13.79 -12.19
CA PRO A 68 2.27 -12.81 -12.51
C PRO A 68 1.68 -11.39 -12.60
N VAL A 69 2.44 -10.39 -12.16
CA VAL A 69 2.02 -8.97 -12.24
C VAL A 69 1.68 -8.59 -13.68
N SER A 70 2.53 -8.96 -14.64
CA SER A 70 2.30 -8.67 -16.07
C SER A 70 0.99 -9.28 -16.60
N GLY A 71 0.67 -10.50 -16.21
CA GLY A 71 -0.56 -11.17 -16.60
C GLY A 71 -1.80 -10.50 -16.03
N TRP A 72 -1.74 -10.13 -14.75
CA TRP A 72 -2.81 -9.40 -14.09
C TRP A 72 -3.03 -8.02 -14.73
N VAL A 73 -1.97 -7.28 -15.03
CA VAL A 73 -2.04 -5.98 -15.71
C VAL A 73 -2.71 -6.12 -17.08
N ALA A 74 -2.33 -7.13 -17.85
CA ALA A 74 -2.93 -7.37 -19.17
C ALA A 74 -4.44 -7.66 -19.11
N GLU A 75 -4.89 -8.35 -18.05
CA GLU A 75 -6.31 -8.64 -17.82
C GLU A 75 -7.11 -7.43 -17.33
N HIS A 76 -6.45 -6.41 -16.77
CA HIS A 76 -7.09 -5.27 -16.10
C HIS A 76 -6.69 -3.93 -16.71
N GLU A 77 -6.30 -3.90 -17.96
CA GLU A 77 -5.88 -2.65 -18.64
C GLU A 77 -6.92 -1.54 -18.54
N GLY A 78 -8.20 -1.88 -18.65
CA GLY A 78 -9.30 -0.92 -18.56
C GLY A 78 -9.41 -0.27 -17.17
N GLU A 79 -9.32 -1.06 -16.11
CA GLU A 79 -9.40 -0.58 -14.73
C GLU A 79 -8.16 0.21 -14.32
N LEU A 80 -7.04 -0.03 -14.97
CA LEU A 80 -5.76 0.66 -14.70
C LEU A 80 -5.60 1.98 -15.45
N ILE A 81 -6.55 2.35 -16.31
CA ILE A 81 -6.55 3.68 -16.95
C ILE A 81 -6.58 4.76 -15.86
N GLY A 82 -5.61 5.67 -15.92
CA GLY A 82 -5.48 6.75 -14.93
C GLY A 82 -4.86 6.36 -13.60
N PHE A 83 -4.35 5.14 -13.46
CA PHE A 83 -3.73 4.68 -12.22
C PHE A 83 -2.55 5.57 -11.78
N ALA A 84 -1.71 6.04 -12.71
CA ALA A 84 -0.61 6.95 -12.40
C ALA A 84 -1.09 8.25 -11.74
N ASN A 85 -2.23 8.79 -12.14
CA ASN A 85 -2.83 9.97 -11.51
C ASN A 85 -3.32 9.67 -10.08
N VAL A 86 -3.85 8.48 -9.86
CA VAL A 86 -4.25 8.03 -8.51
C VAL A 86 -3.02 7.89 -7.62
N VAL A 87 -1.94 7.30 -8.10
CA VAL A 87 -0.66 7.22 -7.36
C VAL A 87 -0.20 8.62 -6.94
N SER A 88 -0.22 9.58 -7.85
CA SER A 88 0.14 10.98 -7.54
C SER A 88 -0.78 11.59 -6.48
N ALA A 89 -2.07 11.32 -6.54
CA ALA A 89 -3.04 11.82 -5.56
C ALA A 89 -2.84 11.24 -4.16
N TYR A 90 -2.31 10.03 -4.05
CA TYR A 90 -2.00 9.36 -2.77
C TYR A 90 -0.64 9.74 -2.18
N ALA A 91 0.25 10.36 -2.96
CA ALA A 91 1.66 10.55 -2.58
C ALA A 91 1.85 11.27 -1.24
N ASP A 92 1.12 12.37 -0.99
CA ASP A 92 1.23 13.13 0.26
C ASP A 92 0.78 12.31 1.47
N SER A 93 -0.26 11.51 1.32
CA SER A 93 -0.75 10.61 2.38
C SER A 93 0.26 9.49 2.68
N VAL A 94 0.90 8.95 1.65
CA VAL A 94 1.99 7.97 1.82
C VAL A 94 3.18 8.58 2.54
N ASN A 95 3.60 9.78 2.15
CA ASN A 95 4.71 10.48 2.79
C ASN A 95 4.43 10.71 4.28
N SER A 96 3.23 11.16 4.63
CA SER A 96 2.81 11.36 6.02
C SER A 96 2.77 10.05 6.81
N ALA A 97 2.29 8.98 6.20
CA ALA A 97 2.23 7.66 6.82
C ALA A 97 3.62 7.06 7.08
N ILE A 98 4.53 7.20 6.13
CA ILE A 98 5.91 6.73 6.30
C ILE A 98 6.63 7.55 7.38
N ALA A 99 6.46 8.87 7.39
CA ALA A 99 7.00 9.71 8.46
C ALA A 99 6.48 9.27 9.83
N PHE A 100 5.19 8.96 9.93
CA PHE A 100 4.57 8.42 11.15
C PHE A 100 5.22 7.10 11.59
N LEU A 101 5.42 6.15 10.68
CA LEU A 101 6.05 4.86 10.99
C LEU A 101 7.51 5.01 11.42
N LEU A 102 8.26 5.89 10.78
CA LEU A 102 9.67 6.16 11.12
C LEU A 102 9.78 6.88 12.48
N GLU A 103 8.94 7.88 12.74
CA GLU A 103 8.93 8.62 14.00
C GLU A 103 8.58 7.74 15.20
N HIS A 104 7.69 6.75 15.01
CA HIS A 104 7.31 5.79 16.04
C HIS A 104 8.24 4.56 16.05
N GLU A 105 9.30 4.58 15.27
CA GLU A 105 10.28 3.48 15.20
C GLU A 105 9.66 2.12 14.87
N ALA A 106 8.54 2.11 14.16
CA ALA A 106 7.89 0.87 13.71
C ALA A 106 8.60 0.26 12.50
N VAL A 107 9.19 1.09 11.65
CA VAL A 107 10.04 0.67 10.54
C VAL A 107 11.36 1.43 10.56
N LEU A 108 12.37 0.83 9.96
CA LEU A 108 13.70 1.41 9.75
C LEU A 108 13.92 1.58 8.25
N ILE A 109 14.78 2.50 7.88
CA ILE A 109 15.20 2.73 6.49
C ILE A 109 16.72 2.59 6.38
N ASP A 110 17.19 1.91 5.34
CA ASP A 110 18.62 1.81 5.03
C ASP A 110 19.08 2.89 4.04
N ASP A 111 20.37 2.88 3.72
CA ASP A 111 20.98 3.87 2.81
C ASP A 111 20.52 3.72 1.35
N GLU A 112 19.90 2.57 1.00
CA GLU A 112 19.37 2.29 -0.34
C GLU A 112 17.88 2.62 -0.48
N GLY A 113 17.26 3.18 0.56
CA GLY A 113 15.84 3.50 0.57
C GLY A 113 14.93 2.27 0.71
N ARG A 114 15.37 1.27 1.45
CA ARG A 114 14.60 0.06 1.74
C ARG A 114 14.11 0.09 3.18
N TYR A 115 12.86 -0.32 3.37
CA TYR A 115 12.23 -0.41 4.68
C TYR A 115 12.39 -1.80 5.25
N PHE A 116 12.64 -1.84 6.56
CA PHE A 116 12.73 -3.04 7.38
C PHE A 116 11.86 -2.87 8.62
N LEU A 117 11.33 -3.97 9.13
CA LEU A 117 10.67 -3.96 10.43
C LEU A 117 11.70 -3.70 11.54
N SER A 118 11.26 -2.95 12.56
CA SER A 118 11.98 -2.81 13.82
C SER A 118 11.64 -3.96 14.78
N ASP A 119 12.16 -3.88 16.02
CA ASP A 119 11.78 -4.81 17.09
C ASP A 119 10.35 -4.58 17.62
N ILE A 120 9.72 -3.47 17.26
CA ILE A 120 8.34 -3.17 17.60
C ILE A 120 7.43 -3.91 16.63
N VAL A 121 6.71 -4.93 17.12
CA VAL A 121 5.87 -5.79 16.28
C VAL A 121 4.40 -5.53 16.57
N LEU A 122 3.64 -5.17 15.53
CA LEU A 122 2.19 -5.10 15.60
C LEU A 122 1.59 -6.51 15.63
N PRO A 123 0.45 -6.72 16.34
CA PRO A 123 -0.26 -7.99 16.27
C PRO A 123 -0.58 -8.39 14.83
N GLN A 124 -0.66 -9.68 14.55
CA GLN A 124 -1.05 -10.20 13.22
C GLN A 124 -2.48 -9.83 12.85
N LYS A 125 -3.36 -9.75 13.84
CA LYS A 125 -4.77 -9.37 13.68
C LYS A 125 -5.14 -8.29 14.70
N PRO A 126 -4.72 -7.04 14.50
CA PRO A 126 -5.04 -5.98 15.44
C PRO A 126 -6.56 -5.82 15.57
N SER A 127 -7.08 -5.77 16.81
CA SER A 127 -8.52 -5.74 17.04
C SER A 127 -9.20 -4.51 16.43
N TYR A 128 -8.55 -3.35 16.49
CA TYR A 128 -9.07 -2.09 15.91
C TYR A 128 -9.16 -2.13 14.37
N VAL A 129 -8.29 -2.91 13.71
CA VAL A 129 -8.34 -3.15 12.27
C VAL A 129 -9.50 -4.08 11.94
N PHE A 130 -9.60 -5.21 12.63
CA PHE A 130 -10.56 -6.27 12.31
C PHE A 130 -12.00 -5.97 12.73
N LYS A 131 -12.22 -4.95 13.55
CA LYS A 131 -13.55 -4.42 13.88
C LYS A 131 -14.14 -3.51 12.82
N ASN A 132 -13.30 -2.95 11.93
CA ASN A 132 -13.71 -2.05 10.84
C ASN A 132 -13.52 -2.75 9.51
N LYS A 133 -14.61 -2.98 8.77
CA LYS A 133 -14.57 -3.72 7.51
C LYS A 133 -13.63 -3.09 6.48
N ASN A 134 -13.70 -1.78 6.30
CA ASN A 134 -12.86 -1.07 5.32
C ASN A 134 -11.37 -1.16 5.69
N PHE A 135 -11.06 -1.00 6.98
CA PHE A 135 -9.69 -1.14 7.46
C PHE A 135 -9.18 -2.58 7.28
N LYS A 136 -9.99 -3.56 7.63
CA LYS A 136 -9.67 -4.97 7.44
C LYS A 136 -9.40 -5.29 5.98
N ASP A 137 -10.26 -4.85 5.07
CA ASP A 137 -10.12 -5.10 3.63
C ASP A 137 -8.82 -4.50 3.10
N SER A 138 -8.51 -3.25 3.47
CA SER A 138 -7.25 -2.59 3.08
C SER A 138 -6.02 -3.29 3.67
N PHE A 139 -6.10 -3.69 4.93
CA PHE A 139 -5.02 -4.39 5.63
C PHE A 139 -4.71 -5.74 4.97
N LEU A 140 -5.73 -6.54 4.65
CA LEU A 140 -5.56 -7.82 3.97
C LEU A 140 -5.04 -7.64 2.54
N ALA A 141 -5.55 -6.65 1.81
CA ALA A 141 -5.08 -6.32 0.48
C ALA A 141 -3.60 -5.90 0.49
N ALA A 142 -3.19 -5.09 1.44
CA ALA A 142 -1.80 -4.67 1.61
C ALA A 142 -0.87 -5.86 1.90
N GLY A 143 -1.31 -6.81 2.71
CA GLY A 143 -0.57 -8.03 2.97
C GLY A 143 -0.37 -8.88 1.70
N LEU A 144 -1.42 -9.04 0.91
CA LEU A 144 -1.34 -9.71 -0.38
C LEU A 144 -0.35 -9.02 -1.32
N LEU A 145 -0.41 -7.70 -1.42
CA LEU A 145 0.51 -6.91 -2.26
C LEU A 145 1.96 -7.06 -1.81
N GLY A 146 2.22 -7.07 -0.50
CA GLY A 146 3.56 -7.30 0.03
C GLY A 146 4.13 -8.65 -0.42
N ARG A 147 3.35 -9.73 -0.27
CA ARG A 147 3.74 -11.05 -0.74
C ARG A 147 3.91 -11.10 -2.26
N TRP A 148 3.01 -10.47 -2.99
CA TRP A 148 3.02 -10.46 -4.45
C TRP A 148 4.26 -9.76 -5.00
N PHE A 149 4.56 -8.56 -4.50
CA PHE A 149 5.72 -7.79 -4.94
C PHE A 149 7.05 -8.36 -4.44
N SER A 150 7.05 -9.19 -3.40
CA SER A 150 8.27 -9.86 -2.94
C SER A 150 8.88 -10.80 -3.99
N GLY A 151 8.06 -11.30 -4.90
CA GLY A 151 8.48 -12.12 -6.03
C GLY A 151 8.84 -11.33 -7.28
N ALA A 152 8.64 -10.02 -7.31
CA ALA A 152 9.01 -9.18 -8.44
C ALA A 152 10.53 -8.98 -8.52
N SER A 153 11.07 -8.86 -9.74
CA SER A 153 12.52 -8.71 -9.96
C SER A 153 13.07 -7.40 -9.41
N ASN A 154 12.35 -6.29 -9.61
CA ASN A 154 12.69 -4.96 -9.09
C ASN A 154 11.48 -4.02 -9.15
N VAL A 155 11.59 -2.87 -8.47
CA VAL A 155 10.52 -1.87 -8.41
C VAL A 155 10.29 -1.17 -9.76
N GLU A 156 11.34 -0.96 -10.54
CA GLU A 156 11.26 -0.33 -11.86
C GLU A 156 10.42 -1.18 -12.82
N SER A 157 10.57 -2.48 -12.76
CA SER A 157 9.76 -3.43 -13.54
C SER A 157 8.28 -3.35 -13.15
N VAL A 158 7.97 -3.29 -11.87
CA VAL A 158 6.59 -3.13 -11.38
C VAL A 158 5.98 -1.82 -11.86
N TYR A 159 6.72 -0.72 -11.75
CA TYR A 159 6.28 0.60 -12.22
C TYR A 159 6.02 0.60 -13.73
N ALA A 160 6.95 0.04 -14.51
CA ALA A 160 6.80 -0.03 -15.96
C ALA A 160 5.57 -0.83 -16.37
N GLN A 161 5.31 -1.96 -15.73
CA GLN A 161 4.14 -2.80 -15.99
C GLN A 161 2.82 -2.07 -15.66
N LEU A 162 2.80 -1.28 -14.60
CA LEU A 162 1.63 -0.48 -14.19
C LEU A 162 1.48 0.83 -14.97
N GLY A 163 2.38 1.13 -15.91
CA GLY A 163 2.34 2.35 -16.71
C GLY A 163 2.71 3.61 -15.93
N ILE A 164 3.45 3.48 -14.85
CA ILE A 164 3.92 4.59 -14.02
C ILE A 164 5.34 4.94 -14.43
N ARG A 165 5.57 6.22 -14.70
CA ARG A 165 6.93 6.76 -14.91
C ARG A 165 7.45 7.29 -13.59
N PRO A 166 8.68 6.91 -13.20
CA PRO A 166 9.31 7.45 -11.99
C PRO A 166 9.59 8.95 -12.10
#